data_4849451958e8ba7eb22f80de68ece705
#
_entry.id   4849451958e8ba7eb22f80de68ece705
#
_cell.length_a   1.000
_cell.length_b   1.000
_cell.length_c   1.000
_cell.angle_alpha   90.00
_cell.angle_beta   90.00
_cell.angle_gamma   90.00
#
_symmetry.space_group_name_H-M   'P 1'
#
loop_
_entity.id
_entity.type
_entity.pdbx_description
1 polymer ?
#
loop_
_entity_poly.entity_id
_entity_poly.type
_entity_poly.pdbx_seq_one_letter_code
_entity_poly.pdbx_strand_id
1 'polypeptide(L)'
;MNAPLTRRELLRNAALAAGLLIPLSLEAEETDRARLAAWTSRLRRELPAFRARPFGRQAVRVGELAVGSPYEAFMLEAYIKAGGNPASKEQLALSLTRFDCVTLVESCLAVARVANRSGTPSWDKFAHEIVRMRYRGGKREGYASRLHYFSEWISDGEKRGLVHDIGAELGGVNDTRPLRFMTEHRTSYPALADDRVFREIGEMERSLDDHPRYVVPAARIPEVVDRIESGDVLAFATEIPGIDVSHAAFAYRDSAGVLRVLHAPLSGGAVEVTRTTLPEYVSAIRKATGILVARPLAG
;
A
#
# COMPACT_ATOMS: atom_id res chain seq x y z
N MET A 1 29.69 3.28 -1.63
CA MET A 1 28.50 3.80 -0.93
C MET A 1 27.70 4.59 -1.98
N ASN A 2 26.67 3.97 -2.59
CA ASN A 2 25.84 4.64 -3.58
C ASN A 2 24.80 5.47 -2.83
N ALA A 3 24.74 6.78 -3.15
CA ALA A 3 23.74 7.67 -2.59
C ALA A 3 22.32 7.18 -2.96
N PRO A 4 21.33 7.23 -2.07
CA PRO A 4 19.95 6.84 -2.39
C PRO A 4 19.39 7.81 -3.44
N LEU A 5 18.79 7.23 -4.48
CA LEU A 5 18.20 7.94 -5.61
C LEU A 5 17.11 8.94 -5.15
N THR A 6 17.12 10.13 -5.72
CA THR A 6 16.00 11.08 -5.60
C THR A 6 14.79 10.54 -6.34
N ARG A 7 13.56 10.95 -5.97
CA ARG A 7 12.34 10.53 -6.69
C ARG A 7 12.37 10.87 -8.18
N ARG A 8 13.09 11.94 -8.55
CA ARG A 8 13.33 12.32 -9.95
C ARG A 8 14.25 11.31 -10.66
N GLU A 9 15.22 10.75 -9.93
CA GLU A 9 16.07 9.65 -10.40
C GLU A 9 15.30 8.32 -10.43
N LEU A 10 14.40 8.09 -9.47
CA LEU A 10 13.45 6.96 -9.49
C LEU A 10 12.52 7.05 -10.71
N LEU A 11 11.96 8.22 -11.00
CA LEU A 11 11.10 8.43 -12.18
C LEU A 11 11.92 8.34 -13.49
N ARG A 12 13.18 8.81 -13.49
CA ARG A 12 14.07 8.75 -14.66
C ARG A 12 14.61 7.34 -14.91
N ASN A 13 14.99 6.60 -13.89
CA ASN A 13 15.45 5.23 -14.02
C ASN A 13 14.30 4.26 -14.37
N ALA A 14 13.06 4.53 -13.92
CA ALA A 14 11.88 3.82 -14.36
C ALA A 14 11.54 4.07 -15.85
N ALA A 15 11.86 5.27 -16.39
CA ALA A 15 11.71 5.57 -17.81
C ALA A 15 12.72 4.82 -18.70
N LEU A 16 13.88 4.45 -18.14
CA LEU A 16 14.91 3.67 -18.85
C LEU A 16 14.69 2.16 -18.81
N ALA A 17 13.91 1.65 -17.82
CA ALA A 17 13.48 0.25 -17.75
C ALA A 17 12.26 -0.08 -18.63
N ALA A 18 11.72 0.89 -19.37
CA ALA A 18 10.49 0.77 -20.18
C ALA A 18 10.67 -0.03 -21.50
N GLY A 19 11.66 -0.92 -21.57
CA GLY A 19 11.96 -1.71 -22.78
C GLY A 19 11.07 -2.94 -23.04
N LEU A 20 10.20 -3.35 -22.11
CA LEU A 20 9.30 -4.50 -22.32
C LEU A 20 7.97 -4.27 -21.59
N LEU A 21 7.03 -3.61 -22.27
CA LEU A 21 5.61 -3.71 -21.94
C LEU A 21 5.13 -5.11 -22.32
N ILE A 22 5.26 -6.07 -21.41
CA ILE A 22 4.50 -7.31 -21.52
C ILE A 22 3.10 -6.94 -21.01
N PRO A 23 2.05 -6.99 -21.87
CA PRO A 23 0.69 -6.94 -21.35
C PRO A 23 0.57 -8.05 -20.30
N LEU A 24 -0.22 -7.84 -19.23
CA LEU A 24 -0.57 -8.91 -18.27
C LEU A 24 -1.11 -10.07 -19.11
N SER A 25 -0.24 -11.04 -19.40
CA SER A 25 -0.58 -12.16 -20.28
C SER A 25 -1.59 -13.03 -19.53
N LEU A 26 -2.43 -13.73 -20.24
CA LEU A 26 -3.32 -14.75 -19.66
C LEU A 26 -2.55 -15.70 -18.75
N GLU A 27 -1.29 -16.03 -19.11
CA GLU A 27 -0.38 -16.85 -18.29
C GLU A 27 -0.03 -16.23 -16.94
N ALA A 28 0.19 -14.90 -16.88
CA ALA A 28 0.47 -14.20 -15.62
C ALA A 28 -0.75 -14.22 -14.70
N GLU A 29 -1.95 -14.00 -15.23
CA GLU A 29 -3.19 -14.07 -14.47
C GLU A 29 -3.48 -15.51 -14.00
N GLU A 30 -3.22 -16.52 -14.82
CA GLU A 30 -3.37 -17.92 -14.43
C GLU A 30 -2.40 -18.27 -13.28
N THR A 31 -1.16 -17.79 -13.33
CA THR A 31 -0.17 -17.97 -12.26
C THR A 31 -0.62 -17.25 -10.97
N ASP A 32 -1.18 -16.04 -11.05
CA ASP A 32 -1.72 -15.30 -9.90
C ASP A 32 -2.92 -16.02 -9.27
N ARG A 33 -3.83 -16.56 -10.10
CA ARG A 33 -4.99 -17.38 -9.64
C ARG A 33 -4.53 -18.67 -8.94
N ALA A 34 -3.55 -19.36 -9.49
CA ALA A 34 -2.95 -20.56 -8.89
C ALA A 34 -2.31 -20.21 -7.53
N ARG A 35 -1.63 -19.08 -7.43
CA ARG A 35 -1.04 -18.59 -6.17
C ARG A 35 -2.11 -18.27 -5.12
N LEU A 36 -3.20 -17.61 -5.50
CA LEU A 36 -4.34 -17.37 -4.60
C LEU A 36 -4.87 -18.70 -4.03
N ALA A 37 -5.08 -19.69 -4.88
CA ALA A 37 -5.56 -21.00 -4.47
C ALA A 37 -4.59 -21.70 -3.52
N ALA A 38 -3.28 -21.67 -3.82
CA ALA A 38 -2.25 -22.26 -2.97
C ALA A 38 -2.15 -21.57 -1.60
N TRP A 39 -2.13 -20.24 -1.57
CA TRP A 39 -2.04 -19.48 -0.32
C TRP A 39 -3.29 -19.67 0.55
N THR A 40 -4.47 -19.51 -0.01
CA THR A 40 -5.72 -19.70 0.75
C THR A 40 -5.90 -21.14 1.24
N SER A 41 -5.48 -22.14 0.45
CA SER A 41 -5.45 -23.53 0.88
C SER A 41 -4.51 -23.72 2.08
N ARG A 42 -3.30 -23.14 2.03
CA ARG A 42 -2.34 -23.21 3.16
C ARG A 42 -2.89 -22.56 4.41
N LEU A 43 -3.43 -21.34 4.32
CA LEU A 43 -4.01 -20.62 5.45
C LEU A 43 -5.20 -21.38 6.07
N ARG A 44 -6.00 -22.03 5.25
CA ARG A 44 -7.13 -22.84 5.70
C ARG A 44 -6.71 -24.11 6.41
N ARG A 45 -5.59 -24.71 6.07
CA ARG A 45 -5.01 -25.82 6.86
C ARG A 45 -4.50 -25.38 8.23
N GLU A 46 -4.16 -24.10 8.39
CA GLU A 46 -3.77 -23.51 9.67
C GLU A 46 -4.97 -23.13 10.56
N LEU A 47 -6.24 -23.31 10.08
CA LEU A 47 -7.44 -23.08 10.90
C LEU A 47 -7.60 -24.15 11.99
N PRO A 48 -8.11 -23.83 13.21
CA PRO A 48 -8.66 -22.53 13.63
C PRO A 48 -7.61 -21.49 14.09
N ALA A 49 -6.33 -21.89 14.28
CA ALA A 49 -5.29 -21.02 14.82
C ALA A 49 -5.09 -19.71 14.00
N PHE A 50 -5.27 -19.78 12.68
CA PHE A 50 -5.21 -18.59 11.82
C PHE A 50 -6.30 -17.58 12.19
N ARG A 51 -7.54 -18.03 12.34
CA ARG A 51 -8.69 -17.18 12.69
C ARG A 51 -8.63 -16.61 14.10
N ALA A 52 -7.98 -17.31 15.02
CA ALA A 52 -7.83 -16.86 16.40
C ALA A 52 -6.84 -15.68 16.54
N ARG A 53 -6.01 -15.42 15.52
CA ARG A 53 -5.07 -14.29 15.54
C ARG A 53 -5.80 -12.98 15.25
N PRO A 54 -5.33 -11.85 15.82
CA PRO A 54 -5.74 -10.51 15.37
C PRO A 54 -5.64 -10.40 13.85
N PHE A 55 -6.55 -9.66 13.20
CA PHE A 55 -6.63 -9.64 11.74
C PHE A 55 -5.34 -9.14 11.07
N GLY A 56 -4.66 -8.14 11.65
CA GLY A 56 -3.35 -7.69 11.18
C GLY A 56 -2.32 -8.82 11.12
N ARG A 57 -2.27 -9.70 12.14
CA ARG A 57 -1.38 -10.87 12.13
C ARG A 57 -1.74 -11.90 11.07
N GLN A 58 -3.01 -11.98 10.70
CA GLN A 58 -3.42 -12.82 9.58
C GLN A 58 -2.92 -12.25 8.24
N ALA A 59 -2.98 -10.92 8.07
CA ALA A 59 -2.44 -10.24 6.88
C ALA A 59 -0.91 -10.40 6.79
N VAL A 60 -0.18 -10.25 7.90
CA VAL A 60 1.26 -10.51 7.96
C VAL A 60 1.60 -11.95 7.60
N ARG A 61 0.78 -12.91 8.02
CA ARG A 61 0.98 -14.32 7.62
C ARG A 61 0.90 -14.52 6.11
N VAL A 62 0.05 -13.75 5.41
CA VAL A 62 0.04 -13.70 3.94
C VAL A 62 1.32 -13.05 3.43
N GLY A 63 1.76 -11.95 4.05
CA GLY A 63 3.00 -11.28 3.70
C GLY A 63 4.23 -12.19 3.81
N GLU A 64 4.28 -13.07 4.82
CA GLU A 64 5.31 -14.11 4.93
C GLU A 64 5.32 -15.07 3.74
N LEU A 65 4.14 -15.37 3.16
CA LEU A 65 4.04 -16.18 1.93
C LEU A 65 4.51 -15.41 0.69
N ALA A 66 4.46 -14.07 0.74
CA ALA A 66 4.90 -13.21 -0.35
C ALA A 66 6.41 -12.91 -0.33
N VAL A 67 7.13 -13.18 0.78
CA VAL A 67 8.58 -12.97 0.88
C VAL A 67 9.29 -13.65 -0.29
N GLY A 68 10.21 -12.91 -0.93
CA GLY A 68 10.93 -13.33 -2.14
C GLY A 68 10.19 -13.03 -3.46
N SER A 69 8.94 -12.57 -3.43
CA SER A 69 8.26 -12.11 -4.65
C SER A 69 8.87 -10.80 -5.14
N PRO A 70 9.09 -10.62 -6.46
CA PRO A 70 9.77 -9.44 -7.00
C PRO A 70 8.99 -8.15 -6.78
N TYR A 71 9.73 -7.05 -6.62
CA TYR A 71 9.21 -5.69 -6.67
C TYR A 71 8.94 -5.26 -8.11
N GLU A 72 7.78 -4.68 -8.38
CA GLU A 72 7.46 -4.04 -9.66
C GLU A 72 6.86 -2.66 -9.43
N ALA A 73 7.52 -1.62 -9.95
CA ALA A 73 7.08 -0.24 -9.81
C ALA A 73 5.90 0.07 -10.74
N PHE A 74 5.03 0.99 -10.30
CA PHE A 74 3.96 1.56 -11.13
C PHE A 74 2.94 0.55 -11.66
N MET A 75 2.70 -0.53 -10.96
CA MET A 75 1.71 -1.54 -11.34
C MET A 75 0.33 -0.93 -11.62
N LEU A 76 -0.08 0.07 -10.84
CA LEU A 76 -1.38 0.73 -10.96
C LEU A 76 -1.45 1.71 -12.14
N GLU A 77 -0.31 2.12 -12.70
CA GLU A 77 -0.21 3.04 -13.84
C GLU A 77 -0.02 2.31 -15.19
N ALA A 78 0.14 0.99 -15.16
CA ALA A 78 0.45 0.20 -16.36
C ALA A 78 -0.61 0.36 -17.46
N TYR A 79 -1.90 0.40 -17.08
CA TYR A 79 -3.00 0.54 -18.05
C TYR A 79 -3.00 1.91 -18.76
N ILE A 80 -2.62 3.00 -18.05
CA ILE A 80 -2.48 4.34 -18.66
C ILE A 80 -1.33 4.35 -19.63
N LYS A 81 -0.18 3.76 -19.26
CA LYS A 81 0.99 3.65 -20.13
C LYS A 81 0.70 2.83 -21.39
N ALA A 82 -0.23 1.88 -21.29
CA ALA A 82 -0.73 1.10 -22.43
C ALA A 82 -1.81 1.82 -23.27
N GLY A 83 -2.06 3.10 -23.04
CA GLY A 83 -3.05 3.90 -23.77
C GLY A 83 -4.49 3.81 -23.24
N GLY A 84 -4.66 3.34 -22.01
CA GLY A 84 -5.96 3.30 -21.34
C GLY A 84 -6.53 4.70 -21.11
N ASN A 85 -7.87 4.83 -21.19
CA ASN A 85 -8.56 6.10 -20.97
C ASN A 85 -8.78 6.35 -19.48
N PRO A 86 -8.16 7.40 -18.88
CA PRO A 86 -8.27 7.69 -17.45
C PRO A 86 -9.66 8.15 -17.00
N ALA A 87 -10.47 8.69 -17.91
CA ALA A 87 -11.85 9.10 -17.63
C ALA A 87 -12.85 7.93 -17.62
N SER A 88 -12.47 6.80 -18.19
CA SER A 88 -13.27 5.57 -18.18
C SER A 88 -13.04 4.78 -16.90
N LYS A 89 -13.88 3.77 -16.66
CA LYS A 89 -13.72 2.84 -15.53
C LYS A 89 -12.30 2.26 -15.53
N GLU A 90 -11.55 2.53 -14.46
CA GLU A 90 -10.15 2.13 -14.34
C GLU A 90 -9.98 0.62 -14.48
N GLN A 91 -9.00 0.18 -15.25
CA GLN A 91 -8.64 -1.24 -15.31
C GLN A 91 -8.08 -1.69 -13.94
N LEU A 92 -8.63 -2.77 -13.40
CA LEU A 92 -8.22 -3.29 -12.11
C LEU A 92 -6.93 -4.10 -12.25
N ALA A 93 -5.81 -3.51 -11.83
CA ALA A 93 -4.54 -4.21 -11.74
C ALA A 93 -4.52 -5.12 -10.49
N LEU A 94 -4.28 -6.41 -10.71
CA LEU A 94 -4.19 -7.43 -9.66
C LEU A 94 -2.94 -8.28 -9.90
N SER A 95 -2.18 -8.57 -8.83
CA SER A 95 -1.12 -9.56 -8.84
C SER A 95 -0.91 -10.14 -7.44
N LEU A 96 -0.46 -11.40 -7.41
CA LEU A 96 0.06 -12.08 -6.23
C LEU A 96 1.47 -12.61 -6.47
N THR A 97 2.05 -12.33 -7.65
CA THR A 97 3.38 -12.78 -8.07
C THR A 97 4.43 -11.69 -8.02
N ARG A 98 4.00 -10.42 -8.00
CA ARG A 98 4.85 -9.23 -7.93
C ARG A 98 4.11 -8.08 -7.25
N PHE A 99 4.85 -7.17 -6.62
CA PHE A 99 4.25 -6.13 -5.78
C PHE A 99 5.04 -4.82 -5.83
N ASP A 100 4.34 -3.70 -5.73
CA ASP A 100 4.86 -2.49 -5.12
C ASP A 100 4.45 -2.43 -3.64
N CYS A 101 4.82 -1.36 -2.94
CA CYS A 101 4.55 -1.24 -1.51
C CYS A 101 3.05 -1.22 -1.16
N VAL A 102 2.23 -0.54 -1.97
CA VAL A 102 0.78 -0.42 -1.73
C VAL A 102 0.08 -1.72 -2.12
N THR A 103 0.39 -2.27 -3.29
CA THR A 103 -0.24 -3.50 -3.75
C THR A 103 0.09 -4.71 -2.87
N LEU A 104 1.27 -4.73 -2.21
CA LEU A 104 1.58 -5.73 -1.20
C LEU A 104 0.62 -5.63 -0.01
N VAL A 105 0.45 -4.43 0.57
CA VAL A 105 -0.44 -4.21 1.71
C VAL A 105 -1.87 -4.62 1.36
N GLU A 106 -2.41 -4.11 0.26
CA GLU A 106 -3.77 -4.42 -0.17
C GLU A 106 -3.97 -5.91 -0.45
N SER A 107 -3.02 -6.55 -1.13
CA SER A 107 -3.11 -7.98 -1.47
C SER A 107 -3.07 -8.87 -0.23
N CYS A 108 -2.22 -8.56 0.74
CA CYS A 108 -2.16 -9.32 1.99
C CYS A 108 -3.47 -9.23 2.78
N LEU A 109 -4.04 -8.04 2.90
CA LEU A 109 -5.34 -7.82 3.55
C LEU A 109 -6.47 -8.53 2.80
N ALA A 110 -6.50 -8.44 1.47
CA ALA A 110 -7.52 -9.08 0.64
C ALA A 110 -7.47 -10.61 0.73
N VAL A 111 -6.29 -11.22 0.63
CA VAL A 111 -6.12 -12.67 0.75
C VAL A 111 -6.52 -13.15 2.15
N ALA A 112 -6.15 -12.43 3.21
CA ALA A 112 -6.54 -12.76 4.58
C ALA A 112 -8.07 -12.76 4.74
N ARG A 113 -8.78 -11.74 4.21
CA ARG A 113 -10.26 -11.69 4.22
C ARG A 113 -10.88 -12.84 3.42
N VAL A 114 -10.35 -13.13 2.23
CA VAL A 114 -10.84 -14.25 1.40
C VAL A 114 -10.63 -15.60 2.08
N ALA A 115 -9.48 -15.81 2.76
CA ALA A 115 -9.20 -17.04 3.50
C ALA A 115 -10.15 -17.24 4.70
N ASN A 116 -10.58 -16.15 5.33
CA ASN A 116 -11.49 -16.18 6.50
C ASN A 116 -12.96 -16.39 6.12
N ARG A 117 -13.37 -15.99 4.93
CA ARG A 117 -14.77 -16.13 4.50
C ARG A 117 -15.16 -17.60 4.29
N SER A 118 -16.42 -17.89 4.55
CA SER A 118 -17.03 -19.17 4.18
C SER A 118 -17.07 -19.36 2.66
N GLY A 119 -17.17 -20.61 2.21
CA GLY A 119 -17.22 -20.96 0.80
C GLY A 119 -15.84 -20.96 0.12
N THR A 120 -15.83 -21.24 -1.17
CA THR A 120 -14.59 -21.37 -1.96
C THR A 120 -13.93 -20.02 -2.19
N PRO A 121 -12.62 -19.86 -1.93
CA PRO A 121 -11.85 -18.70 -2.38
C PRO A 121 -11.92 -18.56 -3.90
N SER A 122 -12.07 -17.36 -4.40
CA SER A 122 -12.08 -17.10 -5.84
C SER A 122 -11.37 -15.79 -6.17
N TRP A 123 -10.93 -15.67 -7.42
CA TRP A 123 -10.31 -14.45 -7.93
C TRP A 123 -11.25 -13.25 -7.85
N ASP A 124 -12.55 -13.46 -8.10
CA ASP A 124 -13.55 -12.39 -8.00
C ASP A 124 -13.73 -11.88 -6.57
N LYS A 125 -13.67 -12.78 -5.57
CA LYS A 125 -13.68 -12.38 -4.16
C LYS A 125 -12.43 -11.59 -3.79
N PHE A 126 -11.27 -11.98 -4.29
CA PHE A 126 -10.02 -11.23 -4.10
C PHE A 126 -10.11 -9.87 -4.78
N ALA A 127 -10.54 -9.81 -6.04
CA ALA A 127 -10.76 -8.56 -6.77
C ALA A 127 -11.73 -7.63 -6.05
N HIS A 128 -12.82 -8.17 -5.51
CA HIS A 128 -13.78 -7.41 -4.72
C HIS A 128 -13.16 -6.76 -3.48
N GLU A 129 -12.33 -7.51 -2.72
CA GLU A 129 -11.62 -6.96 -1.56
C GLU A 129 -10.64 -5.86 -1.95
N ILE A 130 -9.92 -6.01 -3.08
CA ILE A 130 -9.04 -4.95 -3.59
C ILE A 130 -9.86 -3.70 -3.96
N VAL A 131 -10.99 -3.84 -4.67
CA VAL A 131 -11.85 -2.70 -5.00
C VAL A 131 -12.33 -1.98 -3.73
N ARG A 132 -12.72 -2.73 -2.70
CA ARG A 132 -13.14 -2.15 -1.41
C ARG A 132 -12.07 -1.27 -0.77
N MET A 133 -10.79 -1.58 -0.94
CA MET A 133 -9.69 -0.84 -0.26
C MET A 133 -9.07 0.24 -1.14
N ARG A 134 -8.99 0.01 -2.45
CA ARG A 134 -8.21 0.84 -3.38
C ARG A 134 -8.97 2.07 -3.87
N TYR A 135 -10.30 2.03 -3.85
CA TYR A 135 -11.13 3.07 -4.44
C TYR A 135 -11.99 3.75 -3.38
N ARG A 136 -12.15 5.06 -3.53
CA ARG A 136 -12.92 5.93 -2.61
C ARG A 136 -14.34 5.43 -2.47
N GLY A 137 -14.76 5.20 -1.22
CA GLY A 137 -16.07 4.58 -0.93
C GLY A 137 -16.24 3.17 -1.48
N GLY A 138 -15.16 2.49 -1.91
CA GLY A 138 -15.20 1.17 -2.54
C GLY A 138 -15.78 1.16 -3.96
N LYS A 139 -15.83 2.31 -4.63
CA LYS A 139 -16.41 2.45 -5.98
C LYS A 139 -15.33 2.68 -7.03
N ARG A 140 -15.09 1.67 -7.88
CA ARG A 140 -14.14 1.77 -8.98
C ARG A 140 -14.80 2.43 -10.18
N GLU A 141 -14.40 3.65 -10.46
CA GLU A 141 -14.83 4.48 -11.60
C GLU A 141 -13.60 4.85 -12.45
N GLY A 142 -13.43 6.14 -12.82
CA GLY A 142 -12.21 6.61 -13.48
C GLY A 142 -10.99 6.70 -12.55
N TYR A 143 -9.89 7.14 -13.11
CA TYR A 143 -8.59 7.28 -12.43
C TYR A 143 -8.70 8.05 -11.09
N ALA A 144 -9.47 9.14 -11.06
CA ALA A 144 -9.64 9.95 -9.86
C ALA A 144 -10.41 9.26 -8.72
N SER A 145 -11.07 8.12 -8.98
CA SER A 145 -11.76 7.35 -7.94
C SER A 145 -10.80 6.54 -7.06
N ARG A 146 -9.57 6.30 -7.54
CA ARG A 146 -8.54 5.61 -6.76
C ARG A 146 -8.06 6.49 -5.61
N LEU A 147 -7.73 5.88 -4.48
CA LEU A 147 -7.11 6.54 -3.33
C LEU A 147 -5.62 6.76 -3.64
N HIS A 148 -5.26 7.98 -4.03
CA HIS A 148 -3.91 8.32 -4.49
C HIS A 148 -2.96 8.71 -3.37
N TYR A 149 -3.48 9.19 -2.25
CA TYR A 149 -2.74 9.52 -1.04
C TYR A 149 -3.00 8.46 0.02
N PHE A 150 -1.94 8.00 0.69
CA PHE A 150 -2.08 6.90 1.63
C PHE A 150 -2.82 7.32 2.90
N SER A 151 -2.71 8.56 3.31
CA SER A 151 -3.52 9.13 4.40
C SER A 151 -5.01 9.13 4.06
N GLU A 152 -5.39 9.36 2.79
CA GLU A 152 -6.77 9.20 2.32
C GLU A 152 -7.21 7.72 2.37
N TRP A 153 -6.32 6.79 1.99
CA TRP A 153 -6.56 5.35 2.08
C TRP A 153 -6.87 4.93 3.54
N ILE A 154 -6.13 5.46 4.52
CA ILE A 154 -6.39 5.23 5.94
C ILE A 154 -7.75 5.83 6.34
N SER A 155 -8.01 7.09 6.04
CA SER A 155 -9.24 7.80 6.42
C SER A 155 -10.50 7.19 5.78
N ASP A 156 -10.45 6.84 4.49
CA ASP A 156 -11.56 6.16 3.80
C ASP A 156 -11.75 4.75 4.35
N GLY A 157 -10.67 4.04 4.62
CA GLY A 157 -10.69 2.72 5.23
C GLY A 157 -11.29 2.73 6.64
N GLU A 158 -10.97 3.73 7.46
CA GLU A 158 -11.53 3.90 8.80
C GLU A 158 -13.03 4.16 8.75
N LYS A 159 -13.49 5.11 7.94
CA LYS A 159 -14.92 5.41 7.74
C LYS A 159 -15.74 4.17 7.36
N ARG A 160 -15.10 3.19 6.74
CA ARG A 160 -15.75 1.95 6.29
C ARG A 160 -15.46 0.72 7.15
N GLY A 161 -14.79 0.90 8.28
CA GLY A 161 -14.46 -0.19 9.21
C GLY A 161 -13.47 -1.22 8.65
N LEU A 162 -12.58 -0.81 7.75
CA LEU A 162 -11.55 -1.67 7.17
C LEU A 162 -10.22 -1.59 7.91
N VAL A 163 -9.96 -0.43 8.51
CA VAL A 163 -8.82 -0.15 9.38
C VAL A 163 -9.27 0.79 10.51
N HIS A 164 -8.44 0.92 11.54
CA HIS A 164 -8.56 1.93 12.58
C HIS A 164 -7.27 2.76 12.60
N ASP A 165 -7.37 4.08 12.42
CA ASP A 165 -6.23 5.00 12.54
C ASP A 165 -5.85 5.15 14.02
N ILE A 166 -4.73 4.57 14.40
CA ILE A 166 -4.21 4.65 15.78
C ILE A 166 -3.15 5.75 15.95
N GLY A 167 -2.90 6.57 14.93
CA GLY A 167 -1.88 7.60 14.95
C GLY A 167 -2.05 8.58 16.12
N ALA A 168 -3.27 9.09 16.34
CA ALA A 168 -3.58 9.97 17.48
C ALA A 168 -3.36 9.27 18.82
N GLU A 169 -3.79 8.02 18.96
CA GLU A 169 -3.61 7.23 20.19
C GLU A 169 -2.13 7.01 20.51
N LEU A 170 -1.28 6.85 19.50
CA LEU A 170 0.17 6.75 19.65
C LEU A 170 0.83 8.11 19.95
N GLY A 171 0.06 9.19 20.08
CA GLY A 171 0.56 10.54 20.33
C GLY A 171 1.12 11.21 19.08
N GLY A 172 0.62 10.84 17.92
CA GLY A 172 0.95 11.50 16.66
C GLY A 172 0.55 12.95 16.63
N VAL A 173 1.26 13.74 15.85
CA VAL A 173 1.00 15.17 15.61
C VAL A 173 0.21 15.30 14.31
N ASN A 174 -0.84 16.12 14.31
CA ASN A 174 -1.62 16.35 13.10
C ASN A 174 -0.79 17.13 12.05
N ASP A 175 -0.55 16.49 10.90
CA ASP A 175 0.10 17.11 9.75
C ASP A 175 -0.96 17.80 8.88
N THR A 176 -0.98 19.13 8.91
CA THR A 176 -1.94 19.97 8.20
C THR A 176 -1.42 20.51 6.86
N ARG A 177 -0.25 20.03 6.40
CA ARG A 177 0.31 20.50 5.13
C ARG A 177 -0.63 20.14 3.96
N PRO A 178 -0.89 21.07 3.01
CA PRO A 178 -1.70 20.76 1.85
C PRO A 178 -1.09 19.64 0.99
N LEU A 179 -1.93 18.75 0.49
CA LEU A 179 -1.53 17.71 -0.45
C LEU A 179 -1.86 18.17 -1.87
N ARG A 180 -0.83 18.48 -2.69
CA ARG A 180 -0.96 19.03 -4.06
C ARG A 180 0.03 18.40 -5.02
N PHE A 181 0.67 17.30 -4.63
CA PHE A 181 1.79 16.76 -5.39
C PHE A 181 1.41 16.39 -6.82
N MET A 182 0.24 15.80 -7.02
CA MET A 182 -0.19 15.35 -8.35
C MET A 182 -0.51 16.55 -9.25
N THR A 183 -1.26 17.53 -8.75
CA THR A 183 -1.61 18.73 -9.54
C THR A 183 -0.40 19.62 -9.81
N GLU A 184 0.51 19.78 -8.86
CA GLU A 184 1.75 20.55 -9.02
C GLU A 184 2.77 19.86 -9.95
N HIS A 185 2.65 18.53 -10.13
CA HIS A 185 3.53 17.74 -11.00
C HIS A 185 2.76 17.07 -12.13
N ARG A 186 1.79 17.78 -12.72
CA ARG A 186 0.86 17.27 -13.75
C ARG A 186 1.54 16.44 -14.83
N THR A 187 2.69 16.92 -15.34
CA THR A 187 3.44 16.25 -16.41
C THR A 187 4.05 14.90 -16.01
N SER A 188 4.17 14.63 -14.71
CA SER A 188 4.66 13.34 -14.21
C SER A 188 3.58 12.25 -14.15
N TYR A 189 2.31 12.63 -14.36
CA TYR A 189 1.15 11.75 -14.32
C TYR A 189 0.42 11.74 -15.66
N PRO A 190 0.67 10.77 -16.55
CA PRO A 190 0.05 10.76 -17.88
C PRO A 190 -1.48 10.83 -17.86
N ALA A 191 -2.14 10.28 -16.84
CA ALA A 191 -3.59 10.38 -16.68
C ALA A 191 -4.09 11.83 -16.54
N LEU A 192 -3.27 12.74 -16.00
CA LEU A 192 -3.63 14.14 -15.80
C LEU A 192 -3.47 15.00 -17.09
N ALA A 193 -3.06 14.39 -18.22
CA ALA A 193 -3.17 15.04 -19.52
C ALA A 193 -4.63 15.33 -19.88
N ASP A 194 -5.57 14.50 -19.41
CA ASP A 194 -7.01 14.75 -19.49
C ASP A 194 -7.41 15.84 -18.50
N ASP A 195 -7.97 16.96 -19.02
CA ASP A 195 -8.33 18.13 -18.20
C ASP A 195 -9.48 17.84 -17.20
N ARG A 196 -10.35 16.89 -17.51
CA ARG A 196 -11.42 16.48 -16.58
C ARG A 196 -10.81 15.74 -15.38
N VAL A 197 -9.96 14.76 -15.66
CA VAL A 197 -9.26 13.98 -14.62
C VAL A 197 -8.37 14.90 -13.78
N PHE A 198 -7.69 15.87 -14.41
CA PHE A 198 -6.88 16.87 -13.69
C PHE A 198 -7.72 17.69 -12.70
N ARG A 199 -8.92 18.16 -13.11
CA ARG A 199 -9.83 18.89 -12.20
C ARG A 199 -10.33 17.99 -11.07
N GLU A 200 -10.73 16.76 -11.37
CA GLU A 200 -11.22 15.78 -10.37
C GLU A 200 -10.12 15.48 -9.32
N ILE A 201 -8.87 15.31 -9.73
CA ILE A 201 -7.73 15.16 -8.81
C ILE A 201 -7.52 16.42 -7.98
N GLY A 202 -7.59 17.61 -8.56
CA GLY A 202 -7.46 18.87 -7.81
C GLY A 202 -8.57 19.08 -6.79
N GLU A 203 -9.79 18.66 -7.09
CA GLU A 203 -10.91 18.66 -6.14
C GLU A 203 -10.67 17.69 -4.98
N MET A 204 -10.21 16.49 -5.30
CA MET A 204 -9.84 15.48 -4.30
C MET A 204 -8.71 15.99 -3.40
N GLU A 205 -7.62 16.53 -3.95
CA GLU A 205 -6.52 17.07 -3.16
C GLU A 205 -6.98 18.19 -2.19
N ARG A 206 -7.85 19.08 -2.65
CA ARG A 206 -8.44 20.12 -1.77
C ARG A 206 -9.32 19.53 -0.68
N SER A 207 -10.07 18.47 -0.97
CA SER A 207 -10.92 17.81 0.03
C SER A 207 -10.13 17.15 1.17
N LEU A 208 -8.82 16.92 0.99
CA LEU A 208 -7.95 16.35 2.02
C LEU A 208 -7.41 17.37 3.01
N ASP A 209 -7.57 18.68 2.77
CA ASP A 209 -7.04 19.73 3.65
C ASP A 209 -7.65 19.69 5.06
N ASP A 210 -8.92 19.33 5.17
CA ASP A 210 -9.64 19.24 6.43
C ASP A 210 -9.54 17.86 7.11
N HIS A 211 -8.86 16.89 6.48
CA HIS A 211 -8.71 15.57 7.05
C HIS A 211 -7.48 15.50 7.97
N PRO A 212 -7.64 15.15 9.25
CA PRO A 212 -6.49 14.99 10.14
C PRO A 212 -5.59 13.83 9.68
N ARG A 213 -4.29 14.04 9.78
CA ARG A 213 -3.24 13.04 9.51
C ARG A 213 -2.29 13.00 10.69
N TYR A 214 -2.45 12.01 11.56
CA TYR A 214 -1.64 11.90 12.76
C TYR A 214 -0.35 11.17 12.48
N VAL A 215 0.75 11.92 12.43
CA VAL A 215 2.11 11.40 12.22
C VAL A 215 2.79 11.23 13.56
N VAL A 216 3.19 10.02 13.90
CA VAL A 216 4.11 9.76 15.02
C VAL A 216 5.51 10.18 14.59
N PRO A 217 6.11 11.24 15.17
CA PRO A 217 7.42 11.72 14.76
C PRO A 217 8.50 10.64 14.88
N ALA A 218 9.47 10.63 13.96
CA ALA A 218 10.52 9.62 13.93
C ALA A 218 11.25 9.46 15.28
N ALA A 219 11.55 10.58 15.96
CA ALA A 219 12.21 10.58 17.27
C ALA A 219 11.37 9.93 18.38
N ARG A 220 10.04 9.88 18.23
CA ARG A 220 9.13 9.29 19.23
C ARG A 220 8.74 7.84 18.95
N ILE A 221 9.09 7.29 17.79
CA ILE A 221 8.81 5.89 17.46
C ILE A 221 9.32 4.93 18.54
N PRO A 222 10.56 5.07 19.08
CA PRO A 222 11.04 4.18 20.14
C PRO A 222 10.14 4.14 21.39
N GLU A 223 9.44 5.22 21.70
CA GLU A 223 8.55 5.31 22.87
C GLU A 223 7.23 4.54 22.70
N VAL A 224 6.86 4.22 21.46
CA VAL A 224 5.56 3.64 21.11
C VAL A 224 5.66 2.26 20.46
N VAL A 225 6.86 1.72 20.23
CA VAL A 225 7.06 0.42 19.55
C VAL A 225 6.26 -0.71 20.20
N ASP A 226 6.09 -0.70 21.53
CA ASP A 226 5.36 -1.75 22.23
C ASP A 226 3.83 -1.68 22.02
N ARG A 227 3.33 -0.54 21.56
CA ARG A 227 1.91 -0.31 21.24
C ARG A 227 1.58 -0.61 19.78
N ILE A 228 2.60 -0.75 18.93
CA ILE A 228 2.47 -1.14 17.52
C ILE A 228 2.46 -2.67 17.45
N GLU A 229 1.37 -3.22 16.92
CA GLU A 229 1.19 -4.65 16.80
C GLU A 229 1.72 -5.18 15.45
N SER A 230 2.10 -6.46 15.44
CA SER A 230 2.43 -7.13 14.18
C SER A 230 1.19 -7.17 13.29
N GLY A 231 1.32 -6.58 12.10
CA GLY A 231 0.24 -6.43 11.13
C GLY A 231 -0.43 -5.06 11.09
N ASP A 232 -0.05 -4.13 11.99
CA ASP A 232 -0.41 -2.74 11.78
C ASP A 232 0.21 -2.26 10.45
N VAL A 233 -0.55 -1.53 9.67
CA VAL A 233 -0.09 -0.91 8.42
C VAL A 233 0.68 0.35 8.78
N LEU A 234 1.90 0.44 8.25
CA LEU A 234 2.80 1.58 8.41
C LEU A 234 2.84 2.39 7.12
N ALA A 235 2.73 3.71 7.23
CA ALA A 235 2.98 4.61 6.12
C ALA A 235 4.04 5.63 6.54
N PHE A 236 5.13 5.72 5.77
CA PHE A 236 6.30 6.53 6.13
C PHE A 236 6.11 7.96 5.65
N ALA A 237 5.75 8.84 6.60
CA ALA A 237 5.55 10.24 6.35
C ALA A 237 6.83 10.92 5.85
N THR A 238 6.69 11.92 4.98
CA THR A 238 7.83 12.58 4.33
C THR A 238 7.71 14.10 4.38
N GLU A 239 8.85 14.80 4.41
CA GLU A 239 8.92 16.26 4.28
C GLU A 239 8.81 16.78 2.84
N ILE A 240 8.65 15.88 1.85
CA ILE A 240 8.48 16.28 0.45
C ILE A 240 7.18 17.11 0.33
N PRO A 241 7.25 18.35 -0.22
CA PRO A 241 6.06 19.17 -0.34
C PRO A 241 4.96 18.49 -1.16
N GLY A 242 3.71 18.66 -0.73
CA GLY A 242 2.53 18.22 -1.46
C GLY A 242 2.25 16.70 -1.38
N ILE A 243 3.10 15.89 -0.72
CA ILE A 243 2.88 14.44 -0.55
C ILE A 243 2.91 14.05 0.93
N ASP A 244 2.06 13.11 1.31
CA ASP A 244 1.91 12.62 2.68
C ASP A 244 2.99 11.59 3.04
N VAL A 245 3.11 10.53 2.25
CA VAL A 245 4.00 9.40 2.52
C VAL A 245 4.84 9.02 1.31
N SER A 246 6.01 8.44 1.57
CA SER A 246 6.92 7.95 0.52
C SER A 246 6.86 6.44 0.34
N HIS A 247 6.31 5.69 1.31
CA HIS A 247 6.31 4.23 1.31
C HIS A 247 5.24 3.68 2.27
N ALA A 248 4.76 2.45 2.00
CA ALA A 248 3.83 1.71 2.86
C ALA A 248 4.36 0.30 3.15
N ALA A 249 3.99 -0.26 4.32
CA ALA A 249 4.49 -1.55 4.78
C ALA A 249 3.59 -2.13 5.88
N PHE A 250 3.95 -3.30 6.39
CA PHE A 250 3.45 -3.84 7.66
C PHE A 250 4.49 -3.75 8.77
N ALA A 251 4.04 -3.47 9.98
CA ALA A 251 4.77 -3.76 11.19
C ALA A 251 4.91 -5.28 11.34
N TYR A 252 6.11 -5.75 11.61
CA TYR A 252 6.42 -7.17 11.75
C TYR A 252 7.20 -7.40 13.03
N ARG A 253 6.62 -8.14 13.97
CA ARG A 253 7.33 -8.52 15.20
C ARG A 253 7.88 -9.92 15.03
N ASP A 254 9.20 -10.04 15.06
CA ASP A 254 9.89 -11.32 14.91
C ASP A 254 9.77 -12.23 16.16
N SER A 255 10.35 -13.43 16.11
CA SER A 255 10.29 -14.40 17.22
C SER A 255 11.03 -13.94 18.49
N ALA A 256 11.95 -12.98 18.37
CA ALA A 256 12.61 -12.35 19.51
C ALA A 256 11.84 -11.15 20.08
N GLY A 257 10.66 -10.84 19.53
CA GLY A 257 9.84 -9.70 19.92
C GLY A 257 10.27 -8.36 19.31
N VAL A 258 11.28 -8.34 18.42
CA VAL A 258 11.78 -7.12 17.80
C VAL A 258 10.83 -6.65 16.71
N LEU A 259 10.45 -5.37 16.73
CA LEU A 259 9.59 -4.76 15.72
C LEU A 259 10.40 -4.36 14.48
N ARG A 260 10.07 -4.96 13.36
CA ARG A 260 10.68 -4.81 12.03
C ARG A 260 9.65 -4.35 11.01
N VAL A 261 10.03 -4.28 9.74
CA VAL A 261 9.18 -3.88 8.62
C VAL A 261 9.09 -5.00 7.60
N LEU A 262 7.88 -5.43 7.25
CA LEU A 262 7.62 -6.33 6.12
C LEU A 262 7.11 -5.49 4.95
N HIS A 263 7.84 -5.46 3.84
CA HIS A 263 7.56 -4.57 2.72
C HIS A 263 8.07 -5.09 1.36
N ALA A 264 7.62 -4.42 0.30
CA ALA A 264 8.22 -4.48 -1.03
C ALA A 264 9.11 -3.22 -1.18
N PRO A 265 10.45 -3.33 -1.16
CA PRO A 265 11.35 -2.20 -1.07
C PRO A 265 11.36 -1.34 -2.33
N LEU A 266 11.28 -0.01 -2.18
CA LEU A 266 11.33 0.96 -3.29
C LEU A 266 12.64 0.91 -4.09
N SER A 267 13.72 0.44 -3.48
CA SER A 267 15.03 0.27 -4.14
C SER A 267 15.06 -0.87 -5.15
N GLY A 268 13.94 -1.57 -5.34
CA GLY A 268 13.87 -2.80 -6.13
C GLY A 268 14.25 -4.04 -5.29
N GLY A 269 14.24 -5.19 -5.93
CA GLY A 269 14.51 -6.46 -5.27
C GLY A 269 13.24 -7.26 -5.03
N ALA A 270 13.02 -7.76 -3.84
CA ALA A 270 11.92 -8.64 -3.51
C ALA A 270 11.26 -8.25 -2.18
N VAL A 271 10.04 -8.71 -1.96
CA VAL A 271 9.35 -8.59 -0.66
C VAL A 271 10.24 -9.21 0.42
N GLU A 272 10.47 -8.45 1.49
CA GLU A 272 11.35 -8.85 2.58
C GLU A 272 10.85 -8.39 3.96
N VAL A 273 11.42 -8.97 5.01
CA VAL A 273 11.40 -8.43 6.36
C VAL A 273 12.76 -7.78 6.61
N THR A 274 12.78 -6.53 7.06
CA THR A 274 14.03 -5.80 7.31
C THR A 274 14.88 -6.47 8.37
N ARG A 275 16.20 -6.35 8.25
CA ARG A 275 17.14 -6.78 9.31
C ARG A 275 17.20 -5.77 10.45
N THR A 276 16.98 -4.50 10.15
CA THR A 276 16.93 -3.39 11.11
C THR A 276 15.58 -3.34 11.83
N THR A 277 15.55 -2.72 13.00
CA THR A 277 14.33 -2.40 13.73
C THR A 277 13.53 -1.32 13.01
N LEU A 278 12.24 -1.15 13.35
CA LEU A 278 11.41 -0.08 12.79
C LEU A 278 12.02 1.31 12.99
N PRO A 279 12.48 1.72 14.20
CA PRO A 279 13.12 3.05 14.37
C PRO A 279 14.36 3.23 13.49
N GLU A 280 15.25 2.23 13.40
CA GLU A 280 16.44 2.27 12.55
C GLU A 280 16.06 2.37 11.07
N TYR A 281 15.06 1.62 10.64
CA TYR A 281 14.57 1.66 9.26
C TYR A 281 14.05 3.05 8.90
N VAL A 282 13.20 3.67 9.76
CA VAL A 282 12.68 5.02 9.53
C VAL A 282 13.80 6.05 9.47
N SER A 283 14.77 5.97 10.38
CA SER A 283 15.90 6.91 10.41
C SER A 283 16.80 6.81 9.17
N ALA A 284 16.82 5.67 8.49
CA ALA A 284 17.58 5.47 7.26
C ALA A 284 16.85 6.01 6.00
N ILE A 285 15.55 6.25 6.08
CA ILE A 285 14.78 6.83 4.96
C ILE A 285 15.03 8.34 4.90
N ARG A 286 15.72 8.77 3.85
CA ARG A 286 15.94 10.21 3.61
C ARG A 286 14.60 10.93 3.48
N LYS A 287 14.44 12.03 4.23
CA LYS A 287 13.22 12.84 4.28
C LYS A 287 12.03 12.20 5.00
N ALA A 288 12.19 11.07 5.69
CA ALA A 288 11.14 10.60 6.57
C ALA A 288 10.99 11.51 7.79
N THR A 289 9.77 11.87 8.11
CA THR A 289 9.43 12.69 9.30
C THR A 289 8.85 11.84 10.42
N GLY A 290 8.33 10.66 10.10
CA GLY A 290 7.70 9.76 11.04
C GLY A 290 6.84 8.70 10.34
N ILE A 291 5.85 8.20 11.04
CA ILE A 291 4.92 7.18 10.53
C ILE A 291 3.47 7.53 10.82
N LEU A 292 2.58 7.18 9.89
CA LEU A 292 1.16 6.96 10.15
C LEU A 292 0.97 5.48 10.45
N VAL A 293 0.05 5.14 11.35
CA VAL A 293 -0.18 3.75 11.75
C VAL A 293 -1.68 3.45 11.72
N ALA A 294 -2.06 2.45 10.94
CA ALA A 294 -3.45 2.01 10.88
C ALA A 294 -3.56 0.51 11.21
N ARG A 295 -4.46 0.17 12.15
CA ARG A 295 -4.71 -1.20 12.57
C ARG A 295 -5.76 -1.86 11.69
N PRO A 296 -5.44 -2.92 10.94
CA PRO A 296 -6.41 -3.56 10.07
C PRO A 296 -7.54 -4.25 10.84
N LEU A 297 -8.76 -4.11 10.32
CA LEU A 297 -9.97 -4.76 10.81
C LEU A 297 -10.43 -5.84 9.83
N ALA A 298 -11.12 -6.85 10.34
CA ALA A 298 -11.61 -7.95 9.51
C ALA A 298 -12.64 -7.50 8.46
N GLY A 299 -13.42 -6.45 8.77
CA GLY A 299 -14.39 -5.82 7.86
C GLY A 299 -15.68 -6.61 7.68
#